data_4f633e3df342fc39245a3c0695fc1adc
#
_entry.id   4f633e3df342fc39245a3c0695fc1adc
#
_cell.length_a   1.000
_cell.length_b   1.000
_cell.length_c   1.000
_cell.angle_alpha   90.00
_cell.angle_beta   90.00
_cell.angle_gamma   90.00
#
_symmetry.space_group_name_H-M   'P 1'
#
loop_
_entity.id
_entity.type
_entity.pdbx_description
1 polymer ?
#
loop_
_entity_poly.entity_id
_entity_poly.type
_entity_poly.pdbx_seq_one_letter_code
_entity_poly.pdbx_strand_id
1 'polypeptide(L)'
;MTRIVVAGATGYLGCFVVKALKDRGHWVRALGRSRSRLDSVKEYADELFIGEVTDPASLNGLCDDIDVVFSSVGITRQKDGLTYKDVDYQGNRNLLTAAEEARVSKFAYVHVLHAEKLRHVAMIQAKQAFVDELKRSTLAHTVICPTGFFSDMEELLSMARSGRVYLFGDGSSRINPIHGADLAEVCVDVLDSPESQIDVGGPEVFTYREIAELAFDVLDQRAKITCIPKSLVSPTVGALRWLTPARVYGPVQFLASVMTMDVI
;
A
#
# COMPACT_ATOMS: atom_id res chain seq x y z
N MET A 1 -8.36 13.43 -22.12
CA MET A 1 -9.02 13.35 -20.79
C MET A 1 -9.43 11.89 -20.62
N THR A 2 -8.78 11.19 -19.71
CA THR A 2 -9.03 9.76 -19.40
C THR A 2 -9.98 9.68 -18.22
N ARG A 3 -10.89 8.72 -18.22
CA ARG A 3 -11.85 8.47 -17.11
C ARG A 3 -11.30 7.36 -16.22
N ILE A 4 -11.09 7.66 -14.94
CA ILE A 4 -10.35 6.78 -14.03
C ILE A 4 -11.15 6.50 -12.76
N VAL A 5 -11.29 5.22 -12.42
CA VAL A 5 -11.72 4.81 -11.07
C VAL A 5 -10.50 4.73 -10.17
N VAL A 6 -10.58 5.35 -9.00
CA VAL A 6 -9.58 5.21 -7.93
C VAL A 6 -10.18 4.37 -6.80
N ALA A 7 -9.80 3.10 -6.73
CA ALA A 7 -10.12 2.23 -5.60
C ALA A 7 -9.06 2.39 -4.50
N GLY A 8 -9.53 2.58 -3.25
CA GLY A 8 -8.68 3.02 -2.16
C GLY A 8 -8.51 4.54 -2.06
N ALA A 9 -9.40 5.30 -2.71
CA ALA A 9 -9.35 6.77 -2.81
C ALA A 9 -9.24 7.50 -1.46
N THR A 10 -9.74 6.92 -0.39
CA THR A 10 -9.72 7.48 0.96
C THR A 10 -8.52 7.03 1.81
N GLY A 11 -7.62 6.22 1.25
CA GLY A 11 -6.38 5.79 1.87
C GLY A 11 -5.26 6.84 1.72
N TYR A 12 -4.13 6.62 2.41
CA TYR A 12 -3.00 7.54 2.37
C TYR A 12 -2.58 7.89 0.93
N LEU A 13 -2.20 6.90 0.12
CA LEU A 13 -1.81 7.15 -1.27
C LEU A 13 -3.00 7.58 -2.14
N GLY A 14 -4.17 6.96 -1.96
CA GLY A 14 -5.34 7.22 -2.79
C GLY A 14 -5.79 8.69 -2.79
N CYS A 15 -5.71 9.38 -1.65
CA CYS A 15 -6.02 10.81 -1.58
C CYS A 15 -5.09 11.65 -2.47
N PHE A 16 -3.80 11.35 -2.49
CA PHE A 16 -2.84 12.04 -3.36
C PHE A 16 -3.07 11.70 -4.83
N VAL A 17 -3.38 10.45 -5.15
CA VAL A 17 -3.65 10.01 -6.53
C VAL A 17 -4.89 10.70 -7.09
N VAL A 18 -5.99 10.76 -6.33
CA VAL A 18 -7.22 11.47 -6.75
C VAL A 18 -6.89 12.93 -7.09
N LYS A 19 -6.12 13.60 -6.21
CA LYS A 19 -5.70 14.98 -6.43
C LYS A 19 -4.81 15.11 -7.66
N ALA A 20 -3.76 14.32 -7.80
CA ALA A 20 -2.82 14.38 -8.91
C ALA A 20 -3.52 14.14 -10.27
N LEU A 21 -4.44 13.17 -10.33
CA LEU A 21 -5.25 12.91 -11.52
C LEU A 21 -6.10 14.13 -11.91
N LYS A 22 -6.75 14.77 -10.92
CA LYS A 22 -7.56 15.97 -11.15
C LYS A 22 -6.72 17.15 -11.62
N ASP A 23 -5.57 17.38 -10.99
CA ASP A 23 -4.64 18.46 -11.34
C ASP A 23 -4.13 18.30 -12.80
N ARG A 24 -4.05 17.06 -13.30
CA ARG A 24 -3.69 16.75 -14.70
C ARG A 24 -4.88 16.72 -15.68
N GLY A 25 -6.07 17.08 -15.22
CA GLY A 25 -7.27 17.23 -16.06
C GLY A 25 -7.95 15.91 -16.42
N HIS A 26 -7.72 14.83 -15.69
CA HIS A 26 -8.48 13.59 -15.83
C HIS A 26 -9.84 13.68 -15.15
N TRP A 27 -10.78 12.83 -15.56
CA TRP A 27 -12.05 12.63 -14.88
C TRP A 27 -11.94 11.49 -13.86
N VAL A 28 -12.30 11.75 -12.61
CA VAL A 28 -12.01 10.86 -11.50
C VAL A 28 -13.28 10.39 -10.78
N ARG A 29 -13.52 9.06 -10.77
CA ARG A 29 -14.50 8.41 -9.90
C ARG A 29 -13.79 7.84 -8.67
N ALA A 30 -14.08 8.38 -7.50
CA ALA A 30 -13.50 7.94 -6.24
C ALA A 30 -14.37 6.86 -5.60
N LEU A 31 -13.84 5.64 -5.42
CA LEU A 31 -14.52 4.56 -4.73
C LEU A 31 -14.22 4.60 -3.23
N GLY A 32 -15.26 4.56 -2.42
CA GLY A 32 -15.15 4.46 -0.96
C GLY A 32 -16.35 3.81 -0.29
N ARG A 33 -16.14 3.28 0.91
CA ARG A 33 -17.13 2.51 1.67
C ARG A 33 -18.28 3.34 2.26
N SER A 34 -18.11 4.65 2.37
CA SER A 34 -19.14 5.56 2.87
C SER A 34 -18.93 6.98 2.40
N ARG A 35 -20.02 7.75 2.34
CA ARG A 35 -19.99 9.16 1.94
C ARG A 35 -19.04 9.98 2.83
N SER A 36 -19.09 9.79 4.13
CA SER A 36 -18.26 10.51 5.09
C SER A 36 -16.75 10.29 4.88
N ARG A 37 -16.33 9.09 4.43
CA ARG A 37 -14.94 8.82 4.09
C ARG A 37 -14.53 9.53 2.79
N LEU A 38 -15.42 9.58 1.81
CA LEU A 38 -15.19 10.24 0.52
C LEU A 38 -15.15 11.77 0.63
N ASP A 39 -15.63 12.36 1.73
CA ASP A 39 -15.55 13.81 1.95
C ASP A 39 -14.13 14.35 1.92
N SER A 40 -13.13 13.53 2.25
CA SER A 40 -11.70 13.92 2.19
C SER A 40 -11.18 14.16 0.76
N VAL A 41 -11.84 13.63 -0.25
CA VAL A 41 -11.42 13.72 -1.67
C VAL A 41 -12.46 14.34 -2.58
N LYS A 42 -13.61 14.77 -2.04
CA LYS A 42 -14.75 15.25 -2.84
C LYS A 42 -14.44 16.44 -3.74
N GLU A 43 -13.49 17.30 -3.35
CA GLU A 43 -13.11 18.48 -4.12
C GLU A 43 -12.27 18.13 -5.37
N TYR A 44 -11.67 16.93 -5.37
CA TYR A 44 -10.79 16.44 -6.44
C TYR A 44 -11.41 15.30 -7.24
N ALA A 45 -12.61 14.83 -6.89
CA ALA A 45 -13.31 13.78 -7.62
C ALA A 45 -14.52 14.35 -8.37
N ASP A 46 -14.71 13.92 -9.62
CA ASP A 46 -15.88 14.30 -10.42
C ASP A 46 -17.11 13.48 -9.99
N GLU A 47 -16.88 12.25 -9.51
CA GLU A 47 -17.93 11.37 -9.00
C GLU A 47 -17.48 10.62 -7.75
N LEU A 48 -18.37 10.50 -6.78
CA LEU A 48 -18.18 9.72 -5.56
C LEU A 48 -19.03 8.46 -5.64
N PHE A 49 -18.40 7.30 -5.72
CA PHE A 49 -19.03 6.01 -5.79
C PHE A 49 -18.97 5.30 -4.42
N ILE A 50 -20.12 4.91 -3.88
CA ILE A 50 -20.20 4.18 -2.60
C ILE A 50 -20.26 2.69 -2.90
N GLY A 51 -19.23 1.95 -2.50
CA GLY A 51 -19.13 0.51 -2.68
C GLY A 51 -18.08 -0.11 -1.79
N GLU A 52 -18.21 -1.41 -1.53
CA GLU A 52 -17.29 -2.21 -0.73
C GLU A 52 -16.65 -3.28 -1.62
N VAL A 53 -15.32 -3.24 -1.75
CA VAL A 53 -14.59 -4.14 -2.66
C VAL A 53 -14.79 -5.63 -2.32
N THR A 54 -15.13 -5.95 -1.09
CA THR A 54 -15.43 -7.32 -0.65
C THR A 54 -16.87 -7.76 -0.96
N ASP A 55 -17.72 -6.84 -1.41
CA ASP A 55 -19.09 -7.10 -1.87
C ASP A 55 -19.23 -6.80 -3.38
N PRO A 56 -19.14 -7.81 -4.26
CA PRO A 56 -19.23 -7.62 -5.70
C PRO A 56 -20.51 -6.89 -6.15
N ALA A 57 -21.65 -7.13 -5.47
CA ALA A 57 -22.90 -6.51 -5.85
C ALA A 57 -22.89 -4.98 -5.66
N SER A 58 -22.12 -4.48 -4.70
CA SER A 58 -21.96 -3.05 -4.46
C SER A 58 -21.08 -2.35 -5.51
N LEU A 59 -20.39 -3.11 -6.38
CA LEU A 59 -19.53 -2.60 -7.44
C LEU A 59 -20.24 -2.48 -8.80
N ASN A 60 -21.52 -2.86 -8.89
CA ASN A 60 -22.30 -2.75 -10.12
C ASN A 60 -22.32 -1.30 -10.62
N GLY A 61 -21.91 -1.08 -11.88
CA GLY A 61 -21.81 0.26 -12.48
C GLY A 61 -20.53 1.02 -12.12
N LEU A 62 -19.66 0.49 -11.27
CA LEU A 62 -18.41 1.14 -10.88
C LEU A 62 -17.53 1.48 -12.09
N CYS A 63 -17.46 0.58 -13.06
CA CYS A 63 -16.59 0.71 -14.23
C CYS A 63 -17.32 1.19 -15.50
N ASP A 64 -18.58 1.65 -15.39
CA ASP A 64 -19.32 2.18 -16.55
C ASP A 64 -18.64 3.46 -17.05
N ASP A 65 -18.36 3.52 -18.37
CA ASP A 65 -17.65 4.63 -19.02
C ASP A 65 -16.27 4.95 -18.42
N ILE A 66 -15.54 3.94 -17.94
CA ILE A 66 -14.21 4.08 -17.37
C ILE A 66 -13.14 3.51 -18.31
N ASP A 67 -12.06 4.25 -18.49
CA ASP A 67 -10.91 3.83 -19.30
C ASP A 67 -9.87 3.06 -18.46
N VAL A 68 -9.65 3.48 -17.20
CA VAL A 68 -8.60 2.92 -16.33
C VAL A 68 -9.11 2.69 -14.92
N VAL A 69 -8.77 1.55 -14.34
CA VAL A 69 -8.91 1.31 -12.89
C VAL A 69 -7.55 1.41 -12.23
N PHE A 70 -7.43 2.30 -11.26
CA PHE A 70 -6.31 2.38 -10.34
C PHE A 70 -6.70 1.80 -8.99
N SER A 71 -5.92 0.85 -8.45
CA SER A 71 -6.16 0.28 -7.13
C SER A 71 -4.94 0.38 -6.22
N SER A 72 -5.12 1.06 -5.10
CA SER A 72 -4.25 1.01 -3.92
C SER A 72 -4.93 0.28 -2.75
N VAL A 73 -5.93 -0.56 -3.05
CA VAL A 73 -6.66 -1.32 -2.03
C VAL A 73 -5.76 -2.34 -1.36
N GLY A 74 -5.73 -2.28 -0.05
CA GLY A 74 -5.02 -3.19 0.83
C GLY A 74 -5.18 -2.78 2.29
N ILE A 75 -4.90 -3.69 3.20
CA ILE A 75 -4.96 -3.43 4.64
C ILE A 75 -3.63 -3.77 5.31
N THR A 76 -3.13 -2.85 6.11
CA THR A 76 -1.98 -3.11 6.99
C THR A 76 -2.44 -3.60 8.35
N ARG A 77 -3.57 -3.06 8.84
CA ARG A 77 -4.18 -3.41 10.14
C ARG A 77 -5.64 -3.79 9.94
N GLN A 78 -5.98 -5.01 10.30
CA GLN A 78 -7.35 -5.53 10.22
C GLN A 78 -8.17 -5.00 11.41
N LYS A 79 -9.16 -4.17 11.14
CA LYS A 79 -10.07 -3.64 12.18
C LYS A 79 -11.47 -4.26 12.13
N ASP A 80 -11.90 -4.70 10.96
CA ASP A 80 -13.31 -5.04 10.65
C ASP A 80 -13.54 -6.56 10.56
N GLY A 81 -12.62 -7.38 11.09
CA GLY A 81 -12.68 -8.84 11.00
C GLY A 81 -12.29 -9.43 9.64
N LEU A 82 -12.03 -8.57 8.65
CA LEU A 82 -11.58 -8.99 7.32
C LEU A 82 -10.09 -9.40 7.32
N THR A 83 -9.77 -10.38 6.51
CA THR A 83 -8.39 -10.88 6.35
C THR A 83 -7.69 -10.20 5.15
N TYR A 84 -6.36 -10.36 5.05
CA TYR A 84 -5.62 -9.97 3.86
C TYR A 84 -6.16 -10.66 2.59
N LYS A 85 -6.59 -11.92 2.70
CA LYS A 85 -7.19 -12.65 1.59
C LYS A 85 -8.51 -12.00 1.12
N ASP A 86 -9.32 -11.52 2.06
CA ASP A 86 -10.61 -10.90 1.73
C ASP A 86 -10.44 -9.55 1.03
N VAL A 87 -9.48 -8.73 1.48
CA VAL A 87 -9.31 -7.35 0.98
C VAL A 87 -8.24 -7.28 -0.11
N ASP A 88 -6.99 -7.72 0.19
CA ASP A 88 -5.86 -7.55 -0.73
C ASP A 88 -5.94 -8.47 -1.94
N TYR A 89 -6.54 -9.67 -1.79
CA TYR A 89 -6.78 -10.59 -2.90
C TYR A 89 -8.20 -10.47 -3.45
N GLN A 90 -9.22 -10.91 -2.69
CA GLN A 90 -10.58 -11.03 -3.21
C GLN A 90 -11.18 -9.68 -3.59
N GLY A 91 -10.94 -8.63 -2.80
CA GLY A 91 -11.41 -7.28 -3.10
C GLY A 91 -10.85 -6.76 -4.43
N ASN A 92 -9.55 -6.93 -4.66
CA ASN A 92 -8.93 -6.53 -5.93
C ASN A 92 -9.36 -7.41 -7.09
N ARG A 93 -9.61 -8.71 -6.86
CA ARG A 93 -10.17 -9.60 -7.86
C ARG A 93 -11.59 -9.18 -8.28
N ASN A 94 -12.42 -8.77 -7.34
CA ASN A 94 -13.77 -8.25 -7.64
C ASN A 94 -13.69 -6.97 -8.50
N LEU A 95 -12.74 -6.08 -8.20
CA LEU A 95 -12.46 -4.89 -9.02
C LEU A 95 -12.00 -5.27 -10.43
N LEU A 96 -11.11 -6.27 -10.55
CA LEU A 96 -10.63 -6.76 -11.83
C LEU A 96 -11.78 -7.35 -12.67
N THR A 97 -12.66 -8.16 -12.06
CA THR A 97 -13.84 -8.70 -12.73
C THR A 97 -14.76 -7.59 -13.24
N ALA A 98 -15.06 -6.58 -12.42
CA ALA A 98 -15.86 -5.42 -12.85
C ALA A 98 -15.20 -4.64 -14.00
N ALA A 99 -13.88 -4.52 -13.99
CA ALA A 99 -13.12 -3.88 -15.06
C ALA A 99 -13.15 -4.69 -16.36
N GLU A 100 -13.02 -6.02 -16.29
CA GLU A 100 -13.10 -6.92 -17.46
C GLU A 100 -14.50 -6.91 -18.08
N GLU A 101 -15.56 -6.99 -17.27
CA GLU A 101 -16.96 -6.95 -17.73
C GLU A 101 -17.27 -5.62 -18.44
N ALA A 102 -16.77 -4.50 -17.92
CA ALA A 102 -16.91 -3.16 -18.51
C ALA A 102 -15.94 -2.89 -19.67
N ARG A 103 -15.02 -3.81 -19.97
CA ARG A 103 -13.97 -3.67 -21.00
C ARG A 103 -13.06 -2.46 -20.79
N VAL A 104 -12.70 -2.21 -19.54
CA VAL A 104 -11.70 -1.19 -19.18
C VAL A 104 -10.39 -1.48 -19.91
N SER A 105 -9.70 -0.46 -20.37
CA SER A 105 -8.48 -0.63 -21.17
C SER A 105 -7.25 -1.01 -20.34
N LYS A 106 -7.18 -0.54 -19.08
CA LYS A 106 -5.99 -0.76 -18.25
C LYS A 106 -6.34 -0.86 -16.75
N PHE A 107 -5.58 -1.70 -16.03
CA PHE A 107 -5.62 -1.83 -14.58
C PHE A 107 -4.24 -1.51 -13.97
N ALA A 108 -4.14 -0.48 -13.13
CA ALA A 108 -2.94 -0.13 -12.39
C ALA A 108 -3.09 -0.57 -10.91
N TYR A 109 -2.08 -1.27 -10.37
CA TYR A 109 -2.14 -1.83 -9.03
C TYR A 109 -0.90 -1.51 -8.21
N VAL A 110 -1.08 -1.10 -6.95
CA VAL A 110 0.02 -0.82 -6.02
C VAL A 110 0.35 -2.07 -5.20
N HIS A 111 1.55 -2.58 -5.43
CA HIS A 111 2.11 -3.75 -4.75
C HIS A 111 3.17 -3.33 -3.70
N VAL A 112 4.25 -4.07 -3.57
CA VAL A 112 5.40 -3.81 -2.70
C VAL A 112 6.66 -4.24 -3.44
N LEU A 113 7.73 -3.46 -3.34
CA LEU A 113 9.04 -3.83 -3.89
C LEU A 113 9.57 -5.11 -3.24
N HIS A 114 10.26 -5.94 -4.02
CA HIS A 114 10.83 -7.21 -3.58
C HIS A 114 9.83 -8.19 -2.93
N ALA A 115 8.58 -8.19 -3.40
CA ALA A 115 7.54 -9.09 -2.91
C ALA A 115 7.97 -10.58 -2.98
N GLU A 116 8.81 -10.95 -3.95
CA GLU A 116 9.35 -12.31 -4.11
C GLU A 116 10.20 -12.76 -2.90
N LYS A 117 10.87 -11.83 -2.21
CA LYS A 117 11.64 -12.10 -0.98
C LYS A 117 10.75 -12.16 0.27
N LEU A 118 9.54 -11.63 0.17
CA LEU A 118 8.58 -11.48 1.28
C LEU A 118 7.42 -12.48 1.20
N ARG A 119 7.55 -13.56 0.42
CA ARG A 119 6.49 -14.57 0.23
C ARG A 119 6.04 -15.30 1.51
N HIS A 120 6.82 -15.23 2.58
CA HIS A 120 6.45 -15.76 3.88
C HIS A 120 5.49 -14.88 4.67
N VAL A 121 5.27 -13.62 4.23
CA VAL A 121 4.38 -12.65 4.86
C VAL A 121 2.97 -12.78 4.28
N ALA A 122 1.98 -13.03 5.13
CA ALA A 122 0.60 -13.32 4.71
C ALA A 122 -0.04 -12.20 3.84
N MET A 123 0.23 -10.93 4.18
CA MET A 123 -0.21 -9.78 3.38
C MET A 123 0.38 -9.83 1.96
N ILE A 124 1.67 -10.10 1.85
CA ILE A 124 2.36 -10.17 0.54
C ILE A 124 1.87 -11.37 -0.26
N GLN A 125 1.56 -12.51 0.37
CA GLN A 125 0.95 -13.64 -0.32
C GLN A 125 -0.38 -13.27 -0.97
N ALA A 126 -1.25 -12.55 -0.25
CA ALA A 126 -2.54 -12.11 -0.78
C ALA A 126 -2.37 -11.13 -1.96
N LYS A 127 -1.50 -10.13 -1.81
CA LYS A 127 -1.18 -9.18 -2.88
C LYS A 127 -0.58 -9.85 -4.10
N GLN A 128 0.38 -10.76 -3.92
CA GLN A 128 1.01 -11.48 -5.01
C GLN A 128 0.03 -12.40 -5.75
N ALA A 129 -0.87 -13.08 -5.02
CA ALA A 129 -1.91 -13.89 -5.63
C ALA A 129 -2.81 -13.06 -6.57
N PHE A 130 -3.12 -11.81 -6.19
CA PHE A 130 -3.83 -10.90 -7.08
C PHE A 130 -2.99 -10.47 -8.28
N VAL A 131 -1.72 -10.13 -8.11
CA VAL A 131 -0.82 -9.80 -9.23
C VAL A 131 -0.72 -10.96 -10.22
N ASP A 132 -0.67 -12.19 -9.73
CA ASP A 132 -0.63 -13.38 -10.59
C ASP A 132 -1.92 -13.55 -11.43
N GLU A 133 -3.09 -13.16 -10.91
CA GLU A 133 -4.34 -13.12 -11.66
C GLU A 133 -4.39 -11.95 -12.65
N LEU A 134 -3.98 -10.75 -12.20
CA LEU A 134 -3.90 -9.56 -13.05
C LEU A 134 -3.04 -9.82 -14.30
N LYS A 135 -1.89 -10.48 -14.11
CA LYS A 135 -1.00 -10.88 -15.22
C LYS A 135 -1.61 -11.91 -16.18
N ARG A 136 -2.62 -12.67 -15.74
CA ARG A 136 -3.36 -13.63 -16.61
C ARG A 136 -4.58 -13.00 -17.28
N SER A 137 -5.00 -11.82 -16.82
CA SER A 137 -6.13 -11.11 -17.41
C SER A 137 -5.82 -10.61 -18.82
N THR A 138 -6.86 -10.25 -19.56
CA THR A 138 -6.73 -9.67 -20.89
C THR A 138 -6.47 -8.17 -20.89
N LEU A 139 -6.57 -7.52 -19.72
CA LEU A 139 -6.39 -6.09 -19.60
C LEU A 139 -4.90 -5.71 -19.65
N ALA A 140 -4.59 -4.60 -20.29
CA ALA A 140 -3.29 -3.97 -20.07
C ALA A 140 -3.15 -3.64 -18.58
N HIS A 141 -1.94 -3.83 -18.03
CA HIS A 141 -1.75 -3.59 -16.60
C HIS A 141 -0.38 -3.00 -16.29
N THR A 142 -0.31 -2.30 -15.16
CA THR A 142 0.95 -1.88 -14.54
C THR A 142 0.92 -2.18 -13.05
N VAL A 143 1.91 -2.89 -12.56
CA VAL A 143 2.13 -3.14 -11.14
C VAL A 143 3.16 -2.14 -10.63
N ILE A 144 2.77 -1.28 -9.70
CA ILE A 144 3.61 -0.25 -9.12
C ILE A 144 4.15 -0.78 -7.78
N CYS A 145 5.47 -0.86 -7.65
CA CYS A 145 6.14 -1.47 -6.51
C CYS A 145 6.92 -0.42 -5.70
N PRO A 146 6.29 0.30 -4.76
CA PRO A 146 7.00 1.24 -3.91
C PRO A 146 7.87 0.52 -2.87
N THR A 147 8.96 1.18 -2.45
CA THR A 147 9.85 0.73 -1.39
C THR A 147 9.23 0.83 0.00
N GLY A 148 8.48 1.88 0.27
CA GLY A 148 7.79 2.16 1.53
C GLY A 148 7.39 3.63 1.60
N PHE A 149 6.46 3.95 2.46
CA PHE A 149 5.99 5.33 2.61
C PHE A 149 6.68 6.05 3.77
N PHE A 150 6.89 7.36 3.64
CA PHE A 150 7.30 8.18 4.78
C PHE A 150 6.30 8.10 5.95
N SER A 151 5.00 7.93 5.67
CA SER A 151 4.00 7.73 6.71
C SER A 151 4.24 6.47 7.56
N ASP A 152 4.91 5.45 7.02
CA ASP A 152 5.24 4.24 7.78
C ASP A 152 6.35 4.51 8.81
N MET A 153 7.18 5.55 8.57
CA MET A 153 8.23 5.98 9.49
C MET A 153 7.65 6.66 10.75
N GLU A 154 6.39 7.07 10.72
CA GLU A 154 5.68 7.60 11.89
C GLU A 154 5.63 6.58 13.06
N GLU A 155 5.70 5.29 12.77
CA GLU A 155 5.79 4.25 13.79
C GLU A 155 7.10 4.39 14.60
N LEU A 156 8.24 4.67 13.94
CA LEU A 156 9.52 4.90 14.62
C LEU A 156 9.48 6.19 15.46
N LEU A 157 8.87 7.25 14.92
CA LEU A 157 8.66 8.49 15.67
C LEU A 157 7.75 8.28 16.89
N SER A 158 6.70 7.48 16.75
CA SER A 158 5.81 7.12 17.86
C SER A 158 6.55 6.33 18.95
N MET A 159 7.42 5.39 18.56
CA MET A 159 8.28 4.67 19.50
C MET A 159 9.26 5.63 20.19
N ALA A 160 9.88 6.58 19.47
CA ALA A 160 10.77 7.59 20.03
C ALA A 160 10.06 8.48 21.06
N ARG A 161 8.83 8.93 20.78
CA ARG A 161 7.96 9.65 21.73
C ARG A 161 7.69 8.84 23.00
N SER A 162 7.62 7.52 22.89
CA SER A 162 7.48 6.59 24.02
C SER A 162 8.81 6.35 24.76
N GLY A 163 9.90 6.98 24.32
CA GLY A 163 11.20 6.99 24.96
C GLY A 163 12.16 5.87 24.51
N ARG A 164 11.78 4.99 23.58
CA ARG A 164 12.66 3.94 23.06
C ARG A 164 12.18 3.42 21.71
N VAL A 165 13.11 3.30 20.75
CA VAL A 165 12.87 2.63 19.46
C VAL A 165 13.40 1.21 19.49
N TYR A 166 12.62 0.28 18.96
CA TYR A 166 13.00 -1.13 18.77
C TYR A 166 13.17 -1.42 17.29
N LEU A 167 14.36 -1.91 16.91
CA LEU A 167 14.68 -2.31 15.54
C LEU A 167 14.88 -3.82 15.46
N PHE A 168 14.40 -4.43 14.41
CA PHE A 168 14.72 -5.81 14.07
C PHE A 168 16.04 -5.86 13.29
N GLY A 169 16.95 -6.74 13.68
CA GLY A 169 18.32 -6.72 13.17
C GLY A 169 19.18 -5.68 13.90
N ASP A 170 20.26 -5.24 13.28
CA ASP A 170 21.18 -4.21 13.79
C ASP A 170 20.82 -2.78 13.37
N GLY A 171 19.78 -2.65 12.55
CA GLY A 171 19.31 -1.38 12.00
C GLY A 171 20.08 -0.91 10.76
N SER A 172 21.00 -1.72 10.21
CA SER A 172 21.81 -1.36 9.04
C SER A 172 21.10 -1.57 7.70
N SER A 173 19.98 -2.29 7.67
CA SER A 173 19.18 -2.47 6.45
C SER A 173 18.67 -1.13 5.93
N ARG A 174 18.71 -0.98 4.60
CA ARG A 174 18.45 0.29 3.89
C ARG A 174 17.06 0.34 3.32
N ILE A 175 16.51 1.54 3.32
CA ILE A 175 15.22 1.88 2.69
C ILE A 175 15.32 3.28 2.10
N ASN A 176 14.64 3.53 0.98
CA ASN A 176 14.43 4.86 0.43
C ASN A 176 12.93 5.19 0.37
N PRO A 177 12.34 5.60 1.51
CA PRO A 177 10.91 5.85 1.59
C PRO A 177 10.50 7.00 0.66
N ILE A 178 9.29 6.89 0.09
CA ILE A 178 8.73 7.88 -0.81
C ILE A 178 7.54 8.59 -0.18
N HIS A 179 7.39 9.90 -0.43
CA HIS A 179 6.21 10.63 -0.01
C HIS A 179 5.00 10.28 -0.90
N GLY A 180 3.79 10.23 -0.30
CA GLY A 180 2.59 9.84 -1.04
C GLY A 180 2.26 10.75 -2.21
N ALA A 181 2.59 12.04 -2.16
CA ALA A 181 2.40 12.96 -3.28
C ALA A 181 3.34 12.64 -4.45
N ASP A 182 4.63 12.38 -4.15
CA ASP A 182 5.62 12.06 -5.19
C ASP A 182 5.30 10.70 -5.85
N LEU A 183 4.88 9.72 -5.05
CA LEU A 183 4.42 8.44 -5.58
C LEU A 183 3.14 8.59 -6.41
N ALA A 184 2.24 9.50 -6.05
CA ALA A 184 1.03 9.76 -6.82
C ALA A 184 1.35 10.32 -8.21
N GLU A 185 2.35 11.19 -8.34
CA GLU A 185 2.81 11.68 -9.65
C GLU A 185 3.29 10.50 -10.52
N VAL A 186 4.11 9.61 -9.96
CA VAL A 186 4.53 8.38 -10.66
C VAL A 186 3.32 7.52 -11.03
N CYS A 187 2.35 7.35 -10.11
CA CYS A 187 1.13 6.58 -10.38
C CYS A 187 0.32 7.15 -11.55
N VAL A 188 0.31 8.47 -11.73
CA VAL A 188 -0.37 9.10 -12.88
C VAL A 188 0.44 8.93 -14.16
N ASP A 189 1.76 9.14 -14.12
CA ASP A 189 2.64 8.95 -15.28
C ASP A 189 2.55 7.55 -15.90
N VAL A 190 2.42 6.53 -15.05
CA VAL A 190 2.37 5.13 -15.51
C VAL A 190 1.05 4.73 -16.14
N LEU A 191 -0.01 5.53 -16.05
CA LEU A 191 -1.29 5.20 -16.69
C LEU A 191 -1.16 5.12 -18.21
N ASP A 192 -0.29 5.94 -18.79
CA ASP A 192 0.00 5.96 -20.23
C ASP A 192 1.24 5.10 -20.60
N SER A 193 1.96 4.56 -19.61
CA SER A 193 3.16 3.75 -19.84
C SER A 193 2.81 2.34 -20.33
N PRO A 194 3.55 1.75 -21.27
CA PRO A 194 3.41 0.35 -21.68
C PRO A 194 4.04 -0.63 -20.67
N GLU A 195 4.75 -0.14 -19.65
CA GLU A 195 5.45 -0.99 -18.69
C GLU A 195 4.48 -1.76 -17.80
N SER A 196 4.71 -3.06 -17.69
CA SER A 196 3.86 -3.95 -16.86
C SER A 196 4.23 -3.93 -15.38
N GLN A 197 5.41 -3.42 -15.03
CA GLN A 197 5.87 -3.25 -13.66
C GLN A 197 6.84 -2.07 -13.56
N ILE A 198 6.71 -1.30 -12.49
CA ILE A 198 7.57 -0.17 -12.16
C ILE A 198 7.94 -0.25 -10.69
N ASP A 199 9.23 -0.25 -10.41
CA ASP A 199 9.79 -0.16 -9.08
C ASP A 199 10.10 1.30 -8.76
N VAL A 200 9.69 1.80 -7.58
CA VAL A 200 9.80 3.21 -7.23
C VAL A 200 10.15 3.41 -5.77
N GLY A 201 11.11 4.30 -5.51
CA GLY A 201 11.52 4.73 -4.18
C GLY A 201 11.78 6.22 -4.11
N GLY A 202 11.97 6.73 -2.91
CA GLY A 202 12.34 8.12 -2.68
C GLY A 202 13.78 8.42 -3.10
N PRO A 203 14.16 9.71 -3.19
CA PRO A 203 15.48 10.12 -3.67
C PRO A 203 16.62 9.85 -2.68
N GLU A 204 16.32 9.70 -1.40
CA GLU A 204 17.30 9.51 -0.35
C GLU A 204 17.23 8.12 0.26
N VAL A 205 18.40 7.52 0.48
CA VAL A 205 18.54 6.20 1.09
C VAL A 205 18.93 6.37 2.54
N PHE A 206 18.17 5.73 3.44
CA PHE A 206 18.43 5.71 4.88
C PHE A 206 18.60 4.28 5.37
N THR A 207 19.33 4.12 6.45
CA THR A 207 19.23 2.92 7.28
C THR A 207 18.08 3.10 8.30
N TYR A 208 17.51 2.00 8.78
CA TYR A 208 16.50 2.09 9.85
C TYR A 208 17.06 2.72 11.13
N ARG A 209 18.38 2.59 11.36
CA ARG A 209 19.07 3.25 12.48
C ARG A 209 19.08 4.76 12.32
N GLU A 210 19.45 5.27 11.14
CA GLU A 210 19.45 6.72 10.86
C GLU A 210 18.06 7.31 11.00
N ILE A 211 17.00 6.62 10.52
CA ILE A 211 15.61 7.08 10.72
C ILE A 211 15.24 7.11 12.21
N ALA A 212 15.66 6.09 12.97
CA ALA A 212 15.41 6.06 14.42
C ALA A 212 16.15 7.18 15.16
N GLU A 213 17.39 7.49 14.80
CA GLU A 213 18.18 8.59 15.34
C GLU A 213 17.54 9.92 14.98
N LEU A 214 17.15 10.14 13.72
CA LEU A 214 16.43 11.33 13.28
C LEU A 214 15.11 11.54 14.05
N ALA A 215 14.38 10.46 14.36
CA ALA A 215 13.16 10.54 15.16
C ALA A 215 13.42 11.08 16.58
N PHE A 216 14.54 10.75 17.21
CA PHE A 216 14.93 11.31 18.50
C PHE A 216 15.45 12.74 18.37
N ASP A 217 16.20 13.06 17.32
CA ASP A 217 16.72 14.41 17.06
C ASP A 217 15.58 15.42 16.90
N VAL A 218 14.55 15.08 16.13
CA VAL A 218 13.34 15.90 15.98
C VAL A 218 12.62 16.16 17.31
N LEU A 219 12.75 15.24 18.28
CA LEU A 219 12.16 15.36 19.61
C LEU A 219 13.09 16.03 20.62
N ASP A 220 14.29 16.43 20.22
CA ASP A 220 15.36 16.95 21.11
C ASP A 220 15.64 15.98 22.28
N GLN A 221 15.73 14.68 21.97
CA GLN A 221 15.94 13.64 22.97
C GLN A 221 17.16 12.78 22.62
N ARG A 222 17.83 12.28 23.66
CA ARG A 222 18.92 11.32 23.47
C ARG A 222 18.38 10.00 22.91
N ALA A 223 18.97 9.53 21.81
CA ALA A 223 18.59 8.28 21.18
C ALA A 223 18.71 7.06 22.12
N LYS A 224 17.63 6.31 22.25
CA LYS A 224 17.55 5.04 22.97
C LYS A 224 17.02 3.96 22.03
N ILE A 225 17.94 3.33 21.32
CA ILE A 225 17.63 2.32 20.31
C ILE A 225 17.99 0.94 20.85
N THR A 226 17.08 -0.01 20.73
CA THR A 226 17.29 -1.41 21.10
C THR A 226 17.16 -2.27 19.86
N CYS A 227 18.24 -2.96 19.51
CA CYS A 227 18.27 -3.89 18.38
C CYS A 227 17.90 -5.31 18.83
N ILE A 228 16.93 -5.91 18.17
CA ILE A 228 16.51 -7.31 18.38
C ILE A 228 17.27 -8.16 17.35
N PRO A 229 18.15 -9.08 17.78
CA PRO A 229 18.95 -9.90 16.86
C PRO A 229 18.08 -10.66 15.84
N LYS A 230 18.53 -10.72 14.56
CA LYS A 230 17.82 -11.43 13.47
C LYS A 230 17.49 -12.89 13.86
N SER A 231 18.36 -13.55 14.62
CA SER A 231 18.13 -14.91 15.11
C SER A 231 16.91 -15.07 16.03
N LEU A 232 16.49 -13.97 16.68
CA LEU A 232 15.30 -13.97 17.56
C LEU A 232 14.02 -13.55 16.81
N VAL A 233 14.13 -12.97 15.61
CA VAL A 233 12.97 -12.48 14.84
C VAL A 233 12.05 -13.67 14.46
N SER A 234 12.61 -14.70 13.82
CA SER A 234 11.85 -15.86 13.37
C SER A 234 11.12 -16.59 14.48
N PRO A 235 11.77 -16.97 15.63
CA PRO A 235 11.07 -17.60 16.73
C PRO A 235 10.04 -16.69 17.40
N THR A 236 10.31 -15.38 17.51
CA THR A 236 9.36 -14.41 18.09
C THR A 236 8.11 -14.29 17.24
N VAL A 237 8.26 -14.09 15.92
CA VAL A 237 7.14 -14.03 14.97
C VAL A 237 6.39 -15.37 14.94
N GLY A 238 7.12 -16.50 15.01
CA GLY A 238 6.53 -17.84 15.10
C GLY A 238 5.66 -18.01 16.35
N ALA A 239 6.16 -17.59 17.52
CA ALA A 239 5.40 -17.62 18.77
C ALA A 239 4.16 -16.70 18.71
N LEU A 240 4.31 -15.49 18.20
CA LEU A 240 3.19 -14.55 18.00
C LEU A 240 2.12 -15.15 17.08
N ARG A 241 2.52 -15.78 15.99
CA ARG A 241 1.60 -16.45 15.05
C ARG A 241 0.80 -17.56 15.72
N TRP A 242 1.40 -18.25 16.69
CA TRP A 242 0.74 -19.35 17.43
C TRP A 242 -0.19 -18.83 18.53
N LEU A 243 0.14 -17.68 19.12
CA LEU A 243 -0.55 -17.14 20.30
C LEU A 243 -1.56 -16.03 19.94
N THR A 244 -1.49 -15.44 18.74
CA THR A 244 -2.31 -14.27 18.38
C THR A 244 -2.94 -14.42 17.00
N PRO A 245 -4.10 -13.76 16.75
CA PRO A 245 -4.71 -13.74 15.43
C PRO A 245 -3.87 -12.92 14.44
N ALA A 246 -4.08 -13.16 13.13
CA ALA A 246 -3.34 -12.51 12.03
C ALA A 246 -3.32 -10.97 12.10
N ARG A 247 -4.36 -10.37 12.65
CA ARG A 247 -4.46 -8.91 12.87
C ARG A 247 -3.39 -8.35 13.80
N VAL A 248 -2.80 -9.18 14.66
CA VAL A 248 -1.77 -8.79 15.64
C VAL A 248 -0.38 -9.13 15.11
N TYR A 249 -0.16 -10.39 14.70
CA TYR A 249 1.18 -10.79 14.25
C TYR A 249 1.52 -10.30 12.83
N GLY A 250 0.53 -10.08 11.96
CA GLY A 250 0.75 -9.73 10.56
C GLY A 250 1.56 -8.45 10.38
N PRO A 251 1.18 -7.32 10.99
CA PRO A 251 1.97 -6.08 10.94
C PRO A 251 3.40 -6.25 11.50
N VAL A 252 3.56 -6.98 12.61
CA VAL A 252 4.88 -7.26 13.22
C VAL A 252 5.73 -8.13 12.27
N GLN A 253 5.13 -9.14 11.66
CA GLN A 253 5.81 -9.99 10.69
C GLN A 253 6.30 -9.19 9.49
N PHE A 254 5.46 -8.32 8.93
CA PHE A 254 5.82 -7.47 7.81
C PHE A 254 6.96 -6.51 8.19
N LEU A 255 6.82 -5.77 9.28
CA LEU A 255 7.83 -4.83 9.76
C LEU A 255 9.17 -5.53 10.03
N ALA A 256 9.15 -6.67 10.72
CA ALA A 256 10.35 -7.46 10.99
C ALA A 256 11.03 -7.94 9.71
N SER A 257 10.25 -8.30 8.69
CA SER A 257 10.78 -8.76 7.40
C SER A 257 11.46 -7.62 6.63
N VAL A 258 10.81 -6.45 6.53
CA VAL A 258 11.38 -5.31 5.79
C VAL A 258 12.58 -4.68 6.52
N MET A 259 12.57 -4.61 7.85
CA MET A 259 13.71 -4.10 8.64
C MET A 259 14.95 -5.00 8.60
N THR A 260 14.84 -6.23 8.10
CA THR A 260 15.97 -7.19 8.07
C THR A 260 16.55 -7.42 6.68
N MET A 261 16.09 -6.66 5.68
CA MET A 261 16.58 -6.67 4.30
C MET A 261 16.63 -5.25 3.70
N ASP A 262 17.43 -5.05 2.67
CA ASP A 262 17.41 -3.81 1.92
C ASP A 262 16.16 -3.75 1.03
N VAL A 263 15.50 -2.57 1.05
CA VAL A 263 14.32 -2.25 0.23
C VAL A 263 14.60 -0.90 -0.46
N ILE A 264 15.46 -0.94 -1.48
CA ILE A 264 15.94 0.21 -2.27
C ILE A 264 15.92 -0.10 -3.75
#